data_6fbf1556519c6237baa9cef08f31beac
#
_entry.id   6fbf1556519c6237baa9cef08f31beac
#
_cell.length_a   1.000
_cell.length_b   1.000
_cell.length_c   1.000
_cell.angle_alpha   90.00
_cell.angle_beta   90.00
_cell.angle_gamma   90.00
#
_symmetry.space_group_name_H-M   'P 1'
#
loop_
_entity.id
_entity.type
_entity.pdbx_description
1 polymer ?
#
loop_
_entity_poly.entity_id
_entity_poly.type
_entity_poly.pdbx_seq_one_letter_code
_entity_poly.pdbx_strand_id
1 'polypeptide(L)'
;MTAYRKYFEPSTLKLKKMISRGDLGRIDIIHTLFAEFRPSGDNSPAWLFSKKLCGGGPLTDLGVYCVNTCRWLVGEDPVAAEAVSWVRDRKRYKEVEEGIAFRLDFPSGLMLQGTAAYSAVFSSFVHVHGEKGWAELAPAFAFEEERRLSGKIVGQWFEETFAPIDEFALELDDFASCIREGRKPEPDGEQGLRDLIIIDAIYKAVKKRGSVKIKYK
;
A
#
# COMPACT_ATOMS: atom_id res chain seq x y z
N MET A 1 -14.17 8.63 8.85
CA MET A 1 -12.76 8.36 8.56
C MET A 1 -12.62 6.95 8.00
N THR A 2 -11.73 6.73 7.06
CA THR A 2 -11.26 5.39 6.69
C THR A 2 -10.06 5.05 7.57
N ALA A 3 -9.98 3.83 8.10
CA ALA A 3 -8.93 3.44 9.04
C ALA A 3 -7.63 3.11 8.29
N TYR A 4 -6.83 4.13 8.01
CA TYR A 4 -5.52 4.01 7.35
C TYR A 4 -4.40 4.46 8.30
N ARG A 5 -4.02 3.58 9.23
CA ARG A 5 -3.01 3.82 10.28
C ARG A 5 -1.67 4.38 9.77
N LYS A 6 -1.30 4.13 8.52
CA LYS A 6 -0.04 4.61 7.92
C LYS A 6 0.03 6.13 7.76
N TYR A 7 -1.11 6.82 7.81
CA TYR A 7 -1.17 8.29 7.81
C TYR A 7 -0.65 8.92 9.10
N PHE A 8 -0.57 8.15 10.18
CA PHE A 8 -0.22 8.63 11.51
C PHE A 8 1.16 8.15 11.99
N GLU A 9 1.80 7.31 11.22
CA GLU A 9 3.07 6.70 11.56
C GLU A 9 4.25 7.63 11.23
N PRO A 10 5.15 7.92 12.20
CA PRO A 10 6.26 8.85 12.02
C PRO A 10 7.18 8.56 10.85
N SER A 11 7.49 7.29 10.59
CA SER A 11 8.36 6.88 9.49
C SER A 11 7.72 7.17 8.12
N THR A 12 6.43 6.89 7.98
CA THR A 12 5.67 7.15 6.74
C THR A 12 5.48 8.65 6.54
N LEU A 13 5.18 9.40 7.61
CA LEU A 13 5.11 10.87 7.60
C LEU A 13 6.46 11.50 7.20
N LYS A 14 7.57 10.94 7.67
CA LYS A 14 8.93 11.40 7.27
C LYS A 14 9.15 11.20 5.79
N LEU A 15 8.85 10.01 5.26
CA LEU A 15 8.97 9.70 3.83
C LEU A 15 8.08 10.65 2.99
N LYS A 16 6.83 10.86 3.39
CA LYS A 16 5.92 11.83 2.74
C LYS A 16 6.51 13.23 2.72
N LYS A 17 7.06 13.68 3.84
CA LYS A 17 7.71 15.00 3.94
C LYS A 17 8.91 15.12 3.01
N MET A 18 9.74 14.08 2.89
CA MET A 18 10.88 14.08 1.95
C MET A 18 10.42 14.19 0.50
N ILE A 19 9.37 13.44 0.12
CA ILE A 19 8.79 13.50 -1.23
C ILE A 19 8.21 14.91 -1.49
N SER A 20 7.41 15.44 -0.57
CA SER A 20 6.74 16.75 -0.75
C SER A 20 7.71 17.93 -0.80
N ARG A 21 8.87 17.81 -0.15
CA ARG A 21 9.95 18.82 -0.22
C ARG A 21 10.81 18.71 -1.49
N GLY A 22 10.62 17.64 -2.27
CA GLY A 22 11.43 17.37 -3.45
C GLY A 22 12.86 16.93 -3.12
N ASP A 23 13.10 16.38 -1.92
CA ASP A 23 14.41 15.88 -1.50
C ASP A 23 14.90 14.77 -2.46
N LEU A 24 13.99 13.95 -3.00
CA LEU A 24 14.27 12.91 -3.99
C LEU A 24 14.20 13.39 -5.45
N GLY A 25 13.82 14.64 -5.70
CA GLY A 25 13.51 15.15 -7.05
C GLY A 25 12.14 14.69 -7.54
N ARG A 26 11.93 14.70 -8.87
CA ARG A 26 10.73 14.10 -9.47
C ARG A 26 10.76 12.61 -9.22
N ILE A 27 9.66 12.04 -8.73
CA ILE A 27 9.55 10.61 -8.49
C ILE A 27 9.18 9.91 -9.81
N ASP A 28 9.96 8.89 -10.17
CA ASP A 28 9.74 8.12 -11.41
C ASP A 28 9.18 6.73 -11.14
N ILE A 29 9.65 6.07 -10.06
CA ILE A 29 9.30 4.67 -9.78
C ILE A 29 9.02 4.49 -8.29
N ILE A 30 7.98 3.73 -7.97
CA ILE A 30 7.74 3.19 -6.65
C ILE A 30 7.62 1.67 -6.75
N HIS A 31 8.38 0.95 -5.90
CA HIS A 31 8.20 -0.48 -5.68
C HIS A 31 7.63 -0.69 -4.28
N THR A 32 6.63 -1.56 -4.16
CA THR A 32 6.03 -1.89 -2.88
C THR A 32 5.65 -3.36 -2.80
N LEU A 33 5.81 -3.93 -1.63
CA LEU A 33 5.47 -5.31 -1.33
C LEU A 33 4.76 -5.39 0.01
N PHE A 34 3.71 -6.18 0.07
CA PHE A 34 3.21 -6.72 1.32
C PHE A 34 2.91 -8.20 1.16
N ALA A 35 3.74 -9.03 1.76
CA ALA A 35 3.58 -10.48 1.77
C ALA A 35 3.47 -10.97 3.22
N GLU A 36 2.60 -11.95 3.45
CA GLU A 36 2.43 -12.59 4.73
C GLU A 36 1.99 -14.03 4.51
N PHE A 37 2.79 -14.99 4.98
CA PHE A 37 2.44 -16.39 4.83
C PHE A 37 1.20 -16.72 5.66
N ARG A 38 0.14 -17.16 4.98
CA ARG A 38 -1.09 -17.64 5.61
C ARG A 38 -1.09 -19.16 5.59
N PRO A 39 -0.79 -19.86 6.71
CA PRO A 39 -0.70 -21.32 6.74
C PRO A 39 -2.06 -21.98 6.48
N SER A 40 -2.04 -23.25 6.06
CA SER A 40 -3.25 -24.08 5.95
C SER A 40 -3.73 -24.48 7.35
N GLY A 41 -5.05 -24.58 7.55
CA GLY A 41 -5.66 -25.02 8.80
C GLY A 41 -6.21 -23.88 9.65
N ASP A 42 -6.40 -24.14 10.94
CA ASP A 42 -7.15 -23.27 11.87
C ASP A 42 -6.46 -21.95 12.22
N ASN A 43 -5.21 -21.79 11.81
CA ASN A 43 -4.40 -20.60 12.13
C ASN A 43 -4.64 -19.39 11.21
N SER A 44 -5.53 -19.52 10.21
CA SER A 44 -5.91 -18.37 9.36
C SER A 44 -7.42 -18.28 9.28
N PRO A 45 -8.00 -17.08 9.47
CA PRO A 45 -9.44 -16.90 9.40
C PRO A 45 -10.01 -17.34 8.04
N ALA A 46 -10.97 -18.28 8.06
CA ALA A 46 -11.55 -18.85 6.83
C ALA A 46 -12.17 -17.80 5.90
N TRP A 47 -12.65 -16.68 6.43
CA TRP A 47 -13.25 -15.60 5.66
C TRP A 47 -12.28 -14.93 4.68
N LEU A 48 -10.96 -14.93 4.97
CA LEU A 48 -9.92 -14.39 4.08
C LEU A 48 -9.87 -15.12 2.71
N PHE A 49 -10.30 -16.38 2.67
CA PHE A 49 -10.29 -17.21 1.46
C PHE A 49 -11.64 -17.24 0.74
N SER A 50 -12.64 -16.53 1.26
CA SER A 50 -13.95 -16.40 0.64
C SER A 50 -14.08 -15.06 -0.08
N LYS A 51 -14.23 -15.11 -1.39
CA LYS A 51 -14.45 -13.90 -2.20
C LYS A 51 -15.69 -13.12 -1.78
N LYS A 52 -16.73 -13.82 -1.33
CA LYS A 52 -17.97 -13.18 -0.86
C LYS A 52 -17.75 -12.37 0.40
N LEU A 53 -16.88 -12.82 1.31
CA LEU A 53 -16.67 -12.19 2.61
C LEU A 53 -15.50 -11.17 2.59
N CYS A 54 -14.42 -11.50 1.90
CA CYS A 54 -13.22 -10.64 1.84
C CYS A 54 -13.19 -9.70 0.61
N GLY A 55 -14.00 -10.00 -0.41
CA GLY A 55 -13.99 -9.24 -1.67
C GLY A 55 -12.92 -9.69 -2.67
N GLY A 56 -11.85 -10.31 -2.19
CA GLY A 56 -10.71 -10.85 -2.94
C GLY A 56 -9.74 -11.55 -2.02
N GLY A 57 -8.52 -11.78 -2.47
CA GLY A 57 -7.43 -12.37 -1.71
C GLY A 57 -6.46 -11.31 -1.16
N PRO A 58 -5.14 -11.55 -1.27
CA PRO A 58 -4.12 -10.64 -0.73
C PRO A 58 -4.19 -9.22 -1.30
N LEU A 59 -4.79 -8.97 -2.47
CA LEU A 59 -4.95 -7.61 -2.96
C LEU A 59 -5.85 -6.77 -2.05
N THR A 60 -6.96 -7.33 -1.59
CA THR A 60 -7.92 -6.60 -0.75
C THR A 60 -7.48 -6.50 0.71
N ASP A 61 -6.73 -7.48 1.22
CA ASP A 61 -6.25 -7.52 2.61
C ASP A 61 -4.90 -6.78 2.78
N LEU A 62 -3.91 -7.11 1.96
CA LEU A 62 -2.55 -6.60 2.04
C LEU A 62 -2.26 -5.52 0.97
N GLY A 63 -2.70 -5.76 -0.25
CA GLY A 63 -2.42 -4.88 -1.38
C GLY A 63 -3.06 -3.50 -1.27
N VAL A 64 -4.15 -3.38 -0.52
CA VAL A 64 -4.76 -2.08 -0.21
C VAL A 64 -3.78 -1.13 0.48
N TYR A 65 -2.90 -1.64 1.35
CA TYR A 65 -1.83 -0.85 1.96
C TYR A 65 -0.84 -0.33 0.91
N CYS A 66 -0.46 -1.18 -0.04
CA CYS A 66 0.43 -0.80 -1.13
C CYS A 66 -0.18 0.32 -2.00
N VAL A 67 -1.47 0.19 -2.35
CA VAL A 67 -2.19 1.17 -3.15
C VAL A 67 -2.37 2.48 -2.39
N ASN A 68 -2.98 2.43 -1.21
CA ASN A 68 -3.34 3.62 -0.44
C ASN A 68 -2.11 4.41 0.00
N THR A 69 -1.14 3.74 0.63
CA THR A 69 0.07 4.43 1.14
C THR A 69 0.82 5.13 0.01
N CYS A 70 1.01 4.46 -1.13
CA CYS A 70 1.75 5.05 -2.24
C CYS A 70 1.00 6.23 -2.88
N ARG A 71 -0.33 6.12 -3.10
CA ARG A 71 -1.16 7.24 -3.56
C ARG A 71 -1.04 8.45 -2.64
N TRP A 72 -1.17 8.22 -1.35
CA TRP A 72 -1.05 9.28 -0.35
C TRP A 72 0.33 9.90 -0.31
N LEU A 73 1.40 9.10 -0.41
CA LEU A 73 2.77 9.61 -0.43
C LEU A 73 3.01 10.59 -1.58
N VAL A 74 2.53 10.27 -2.77
CA VAL A 74 2.74 11.12 -3.96
C VAL A 74 1.66 12.19 -4.16
N GLY A 75 0.49 12.03 -3.52
CA GLY A 75 -0.62 12.97 -3.63
C GLY A 75 -1.32 12.95 -4.99
N GLU A 76 -1.27 11.82 -5.69
CA GLU A 76 -1.80 11.67 -7.06
C GLU A 76 -2.55 10.34 -7.20
N ASP A 77 -3.58 10.32 -8.07
CA ASP A 77 -4.35 9.13 -8.37
C ASP A 77 -3.90 8.49 -9.70
N PRO A 78 -3.74 7.16 -9.78
CA PRO A 78 -3.34 6.49 -11.01
C PRO A 78 -4.45 6.51 -12.07
N VAL A 79 -4.07 6.53 -13.35
CA VAL A 79 -4.99 6.57 -14.50
C VAL A 79 -5.13 5.24 -15.24
N ALA A 80 -4.21 4.30 -15.01
CA ALA A 80 -4.27 2.96 -15.60
C ALA A 80 -3.69 1.90 -14.66
N ALA A 81 -4.15 0.66 -14.83
CA ALA A 81 -3.68 -0.51 -14.11
C ALA A 81 -3.38 -1.68 -15.04
N GLU A 82 -2.31 -2.40 -14.79
CA GLU A 82 -2.00 -3.73 -15.32
C GLU A 82 -1.73 -4.70 -14.18
N ALA A 83 -2.07 -5.98 -14.34
CA ALA A 83 -1.86 -6.94 -13.27
C ALA A 83 -1.81 -8.38 -13.76
N VAL A 84 -1.14 -9.21 -12.96
CA VAL A 84 -1.12 -10.67 -13.08
C VAL A 84 -1.32 -11.28 -11.70
N SER A 85 -2.18 -12.27 -11.59
CA SER A 85 -2.37 -13.05 -10.35
C SER A 85 -1.95 -14.50 -10.55
N TRP A 86 -1.66 -15.18 -9.46
CA TRP A 86 -1.33 -16.61 -9.47
C TRP A 86 -2.01 -17.34 -8.33
N VAL A 87 -2.20 -18.64 -8.54
CA VAL A 87 -2.66 -19.63 -7.55
C VAL A 87 -1.84 -20.89 -7.75
N ARG A 88 -1.06 -21.29 -6.75
CA ARG A 88 -0.31 -22.56 -6.71
C ARG A 88 -1.08 -23.62 -5.92
N ASP A 89 -1.58 -23.27 -4.74
CA ASP A 89 -2.43 -24.14 -3.92
C ASP A 89 -3.92 -23.95 -4.26
N ARG A 90 -4.38 -24.64 -5.31
CA ARG A 90 -5.77 -24.59 -5.78
C ARG A 90 -6.79 -25.20 -4.81
N LYS A 91 -6.33 -25.98 -3.82
CA LYS A 91 -7.23 -26.53 -2.80
C LYS A 91 -7.62 -25.48 -1.79
N ARG A 92 -6.68 -24.58 -1.47
CA ARG A 92 -6.84 -23.51 -0.50
C ARG A 92 -7.44 -22.25 -1.13
N TYR A 93 -6.85 -21.77 -2.22
CA TYR A 93 -7.24 -20.54 -2.90
C TYR A 93 -8.23 -20.83 -4.03
N LYS A 94 -9.46 -21.33 -3.65
CA LYS A 94 -10.50 -21.69 -4.61
C LYS A 94 -11.21 -20.48 -5.20
N GLU A 95 -11.43 -19.45 -4.37
CA GLU A 95 -12.26 -18.28 -4.69
C GLU A 95 -11.43 -17.01 -4.87
N VAL A 96 -10.21 -16.98 -4.33
CA VAL A 96 -9.34 -15.81 -4.31
C VAL A 96 -7.96 -16.14 -4.87
N GLU A 97 -7.20 -15.13 -5.27
CA GLU A 97 -5.81 -15.29 -5.65
C GLU A 97 -4.91 -15.61 -4.44
N GLU A 98 -3.82 -16.33 -4.67
CA GLU A 98 -2.77 -16.59 -3.69
C GLU A 98 -1.75 -15.45 -3.66
N GLY A 99 -1.57 -14.81 -4.81
CA GLY A 99 -0.74 -13.63 -4.95
C GLY A 99 -1.09 -12.86 -6.22
N ILE A 100 -0.73 -11.59 -6.21
CA ILE A 100 -0.97 -10.66 -7.31
C ILE A 100 0.18 -9.66 -7.40
N ALA A 101 0.63 -9.41 -8.63
CA ALA A 101 1.52 -8.30 -8.96
C ALA A 101 0.78 -7.33 -9.88
N PHE A 102 0.96 -6.03 -9.64
CA PHE A 102 0.27 -4.99 -10.41
C PHE A 102 1.17 -3.80 -10.69
N ARG A 103 0.86 -3.11 -11.78
CA ARG A 103 1.42 -1.81 -12.15
C ARG A 103 0.30 -0.77 -12.17
N LEU A 104 0.59 0.39 -11.63
CA LEU A 104 -0.26 1.58 -11.73
C LEU A 104 0.52 2.69 -12.42
N ASP A 105 -0.08 3.32 -13.43
CA ASP A 105 0.49 4.45 -14.15
C ASP A 105 -0.20 5.74 -13.68
N PHE A 106 0.58 6.77 -13.39
CA PHE A 106 0.11 8.06 -12.88
C PHE A 106 0.21 9.15 -13.95
N PRO A 107 -0.62 10.22 -13.87
CA PRO A 107 -0.56 11.35 -14.81
C PRO A 107 0.81 12.02 -14.91
N SER A 108 1.55 12.08 -13.82
CA SER A 108 2.93 12.63 -13.76
C SER A 108 3.96 11.82 -14.56
N GLY A 109 3.61 10.59 -14.99
CA GLY A 109 4.54 9.62 -15.56
C GLY A 109 5.16 8.68 -14.54
N LEU A 110 4.91 8.88 -13.25
CA LEU A 110 5.29 7.93 -12.20
C LEU A 110 4.67 6.55 -12.48
N MET A 111 5.47 5.49 -12.28
CA MET A 111 5.05 4.11 -12.32
C MET A 111 5.17 3.47 -10.93
N LEU A 112 4.08 2.89 -10.44
CA LEU A 112 4.09 2.07 -9.24
C LEU A 112 4.01 0.58 -9.61
N GLN A 113 4.90 -0.23 -9.04
CA GLN A 113 4.85 -1.68 -9.07
C GLN A 113 4.57 -2.21 -7.67
N GLY A 114 3.46 -2.93 -7.51
CA GLY A 114 3.05 -3.49 -6.24
C GLY A 114 2.89 -4.99 -6.30
N THR A 115 3.17 -5.66 -5.19
CA THR A 115 2.92 -7.09 -5.02
C THR A 115 2.27 -7.35 -3.68
N ALA A 116 1.22 -8.19 -3.68
CA ALA A 116 0.60 -8.69 -2.47
C ALA A 116 0.49 -10.22 -2.54
N ALA A 117 0.87 -10.93 -1.47
CA ALA A 117 0.91 -12.40 -1.48
C ALA A 117 0.68 -13.01 -0.10
N TYR A 118 -0.07 -14.13 -0.08
CA TYR A 118 -0.26 -15.01 1.09
C TYR A 118 0.72 -16.20 1.10
N SER A 119 1.60 -16.29 0.10
CA SER A 119 2.47 -17.44 -0.13
C SER A 119 3.92 -17.24 0.28
N ALA A 120 4.27 -16.11 0.85
CA ALA A 120 5.64 -15.78 1.25
C ALA A 120 5.71 -15.38 2.73
N VAL A 121 6.85 -15.60 3.34
CA VAL A 121 7.16 -15.12 4.69
C VAL A 121 6.92 -13.62 4.74
N PHE A 122 6.52 -13.12 5.93
CA PHE A 122 6.28 -11.70 6.15
C PHE A 122 7.42 -10.86 5.59
N SER A 123 7.05 -9.95 4.71
CA SER A 123 7.94 -8.93 4.15
C SER A 123 7.10 -7.76 3.69
N SER A 124 7.53 -6.55 4.03
CA SER A 124 6.85 -5.36 3.55
C SER A 124 7.83 -4.21 3.36
N PHE A 125 7.68 -3.50 2.24
CA PHE A 125 8.48 -2.30 1.99
C PHE A 125 7.76 -1.32 1.06
N VAL A 126 8.20 -0.08 1.12
CA VAL A 126 7.94 0.97 0.12
C VAL A 126 9.28 1.55 -0.29
N HIS A 127 9.65 1.39 -1.55
CA HIS A 127 10.88 1.89 -2.13
C HIS A 127 10.57 2.93 -3.21
N VAL A 128 11.02 4.16 -3.01
CA VAL A 128 10.73 5.32 -3.85
C VAL A 128 12.00 5.77 -4.56
N HIS A 129 11.96 5.89 -5.88
CA HIS A 129 13.06 6.36 -6.70
C HIS A 129 12.70 7.68 -7.38
N GLY A 130 13.58 8.65 -7.28
CA GLY A 130 13.49 9.95 -7.95
C GLY A 130 14.81 10.37 -8.58
N GLU A 131 14.78 11.50 -9.29
CA GLU A 131 15.94 12.02 -10.04
C GLU A 131 17.16 12.34 -9.17
N LYS A 132 16.95 12.68 -7.88
CA LYS A 132 18.04 13.08 -6.95
C LYS A 132 18.43 11.97 -5.98
N GLY A 133 17.66 10.88 -5.94
CA GLY A 133 17.94 9.82 -5.00
C GLY A 133 16.80 8.83 -4.85
N TRP A 134 16.95 7.96 -3.85
CA TRP A 134 15.95 6.97 -3.50
C TRP A 134 15.84 6.84 -1.99
N ALA A 135 14.70 6.36 -1.52
CA ALA A 135 14.43 6.04 -0.13
C ALA A 135 13.62 4.76 -0.01
N GLU A 136 13.94 3.94 0.98
CA GLU A 136 13.22 2.71 1.34
C GLU A 136 12.75 2.78 2.78
N LEU A 137 11.47 2.49 2.99
CA LEU A 137 10.88 2.23 4.29
C LEU A 137 10.64 0.73 4.43
N ALA A 138 11.30 0.07 5.38
CA ALA A 138 11.18 -1.37 5.66
C ALA A 138 11.39 -1.69 7.14
N PRO A 139 10.54 -2.57 7.75
CA PRO A 139 9.27 -3.04 7.23
C PRO A 139 8.24 -1.90 7.14
N ALA A 140 7.49 -1.81 6.03
CA ALA A 140 6.56 -0.69 5.83
C ALA A 140 5.21 -0.88 6.51
N PHE A 141 4.73 -2.14 6.62
CA PHE A 141 3.36 -2.45 7.04
C PHE A 141 3.27 -3.37 8.27
N ALA A 142 4.39 -3.57 8.98
CA ALA A 142 4.43 -4.32 10.23
C ALA A 142 3.62 -3.65 11.34
N PHE A 143 3.28 -4.42 12.38
CA PHE A 143 2.70 -3.93 13.62
C PHE A 143 3.78 -3.97 14.70
N GLU A 144 3.84 -2.93 15.56
CA GLU A 144 4.68 -2.92 16.76
C GLU A 144 6.16 -3.33 16.52
N GLU A 145 6.67 -3.08 15.32
CA GLU A 145 8.06 -3.36 14.95
C GLU A 145 8.83 -2.07 14.73
N GLU A 146 10.14 -2.14 14.95
CA GLU A 146 11.07 -1.09 14.55
C GLU A 146 11.05 -0.93 13.02
N ARG A 147 11.04 0.31 12.55
CA ARG A 147 11.07 0.64 11.12
C ARG A 147 12.32 1.41 10.77
N ARG A 148 12.85 1.10 9.62
CA ARG A 148 14.01 1.78 9.08
C ARG A 148 13.66 2.52 7.80
N LEU A 149 13.95 3.81 7.77
CA LEU A 149 13.93 4.62 6.56
C LEU A 149 15.37 4.90 6.15
N SER A 150 15.79 4.36 5.02
CA SER A 150 17.16 4.49 4.53
C SER A 150 17.18 4.84 3.05
N GLY A 151 18.30 5.36 2.56
CA GLY A 151 18.41 5.72 1.16
C GLY A 151 19.64 6.51 0.81
N LYS A 152 19.61 7.06 -0.41
CA LYS A 152 20.72 7.87 -0.93
C LYS A 152 20.16 9.10 -1.64
N ILE A 153 20.58 10.29 -1.23
CA ILE A 153 20.15 11.56 -1.81
C ILE A 153 21.40 12.34 -2.24
N VAL A 154 21.47 12.72 -3.52
CA VAL A 154 22.60 13.44 -4.11
C VAL A 154 23.94 12.79 -3.74
N GLY A 155 23.97 11.45 -3.81
CA GLY A 155 25.17 10.65 -3.51
C GLY A 155 25.42 10.37 -2.02
N GLN A 156 24.73 11.02 -1.10
CA GLN A 156 24.90 10.85 0.35
C GLN A 156 23.92 9.80 0.91
N TRP A 157 24.45 8.84 1.65
CA TRP A 157 23.67 7.84 2.38
C TRP A 157 23.01 8.47 3.61
N PHE A 158 21.78 8.06 3.89
CA PHE A 158 21.10 8.35 5.14
C PHE A 158 20.39 7.11 5.66
N GLU A 159 20.21 7.03 6.96
CA GLU A 159 19.42 6.01 7.63
C GLU A 159 18.83 6.59 8.91
N GLU A 160 17.57 6.33 9.15
CA GLU A 160 16.84 6.74 10.35
C GLU A 160 15.97 5.58 10.83
N THR A 161 16.08 5.26 12.10
CA THR A 161 15.34 4.17 12.75
C THR A 161 14.22 4.77 13.60
N PHE A 162 13.04 4.17 13.52
CA PHE A 162 11.85 4.58 14.24
C PHE A 162 11.44 3.46 15.20
N ALA A 163 11.34 3.77 16.49
CA ALA A 163 10.87 2.84 17.49
C ALA A 163 9.42 2.39 17.21
N PRO A 164 9.02 1.19 17.65
CA PRO A 164 7.63 0.77 17.63
C PRO A 164 6.72 1.78 18.31
N ILE A 165 5.55 2.00 17.74
CA ILE A 165 4.50 2.87 18.30
C ILE A 165 3.14 2.19 18.13
N ASP A 166 2.18 2.59 18.95
CA ASP A 166 0.77 2.25 18.77
C ASP A 166 0.15 3.21 17.73
N GLU A 167 0.22 2.80 16.47
CA GLU A 167 -0.31 3.58 15.33
C GLU A 167 -1.85 3.63 15.33
N PHE A 168 -2.52 2.66 15.97
CA PHE A 168 -3.97 2.68 16.12
C PHE A 168 -4.42 3.71 17.16
N ALA A 169 -3.67 3.86 18.26
CA ALA A 169 -3.93 4.92 19.23
C ALA A 169 -3.83 6.30 18.57
N LEU A 170 -2.78 6.55 17.78
CA LEU A 170 -2.61 7.81 17.03
C LEU A 170 -3.75 8.07 16.03
N GLU A 171 -4.20 7.05 15.34
CA GLU A 171 -5.34 7.13 14.41
C GLU A 171 -6.64 7.49 15.13
N LEU A 172 -6.93 6.85 16.26
CA LEU A 172 -8.12 7.10 17.06
C LEU A 172 -8.09 8.50 17.70
N ASP A 173 -6.93 8.94 18.18
CA ASP A 173 -6.74 10.27 18.77
C ASP A 173 -6.94 11.38 17.73
N ASP A 174 -6.44 11.19 16.48
CA ASP A 174 -6.70 12.13 15.40
C ASP A 174 -8.18 12.17 15.05
N PHE A 175 -8.85 11.03 14.96
CA PHE A 175 -10.28 10.99 14.69
C PHE A 175 -11.10 11.68 15.79
N ALA A 176 -10.76 11.45 17.07
CA ALA A 176 -11.38 12.14 18.19
C ALA A 176 -11.17 13.67 18.12
N SER A 177 -9.97 14.08 17.68
CA SER A 177 -9.66 15.51 17.45
C SER A 177 -10.46 16.08 16.29
N CYS A 178 -10.63 15.34 15.17
CA CYS A 178 -11.49 15.75 14.05
C CYS A 178 -12.91 16.03 14.50
N ILE A 179 -13.48 15.19 15.39
CA ILE A 179 -14.84 15.38 15.92
C ILE A 179 -14.90 16.62 16.80
N ARG A 180 -13.95 16.81 17.71
CA ARG A 180 -13.92 17.97 18.62
C ARG A 180 -13.75 19.31 17.88
N GLU A 181 -12.96 19.31 16.82
CA GLU A 181 -12.59 20.51 16.06
C GLU A 181 -13.52 20.77 14.86
N GLY A 182 -14.42 19.83 14.53
CA GLY A 182 -15.30 19.92 13.37
C GLY A 182 -14.56 19.85 12.03
N ARG A 183 -13.33 19.26 11.98
CA ARG A 183 -12.55 19.11 10.78
C ARG A 183 -12.74 17.73 10.14
N LYS A 184 -12.58 17.66 8.82
CA LYS A 184 -12.55 16.37 8.12
C LYS A 184 -11.27 15.61 8.46
N PRO A 185 -11.36 14.27 8.67
CA PRO A 185 -10.16 13.44 8.74
C PRO A 185 -9.46 13.37 7.38
N GLU A 186 -8.13 13.28 7.35
CA GLU A 186 -7.39 13.18 6.08
C GLU A 186 -7.72 11.87 5.35
N PRO A 187 -7.69 10.67 5.98
CA PRO A 187 -8.22 9.49 5.33
C PRO A 187 -9.74 9.45 5.45
N ASP A 188 -10.44 10.19 4.59
CA ASP A 188 -11.89 10.21 4.53
C ASP A 188 -12.49 9.05 3.70
N GLY A 189 -13.82 8.99 3.60
CA GLY A 189 -14.50 7.95 2.82
C GLY A 189 -14.24 8.03 1.32
N GLU A 190 -13.91 9.21 0.78
CA GLU A 190 -13.56 9.36 -0.63
C GLU A 190 -12.22 8.71 -0.94
N GLN A 191 -11.25 8.78 -0.03
CA GLN A 191 -9.98 8.07 -0.17
C GLN A 191 -10.19 6.56 -0.24
N GLY A 192 -11.03 6.02 0.66
CA GLY A 192 -11.39 4.60 0.63
C GLY A 192 -12.11 4.19 -0.66
N LEU A 193 -13.03 5.01 -1.16
CA LEU A 193 -13.73 4.76 -2.43
C LEU A 193 -12.75 4.73 -3.62
N ARG A 194 -11.79 5.66 -3.68
CA ARG A 194 -10.76 5.69 -4.73
C ARG A 194 -9.89 4.44 -4.70
N ASP A 195 -9.51 3.95 -3.52
CA ASP A 195 -8.74 2.71 -3.39
C ASP A 195 -9.53 1.50 -3.89
N LEU A 196 -10.82 1.41 -3.59
CA LEU A 196 -11.68 0.34 -4.10
C LEU A 196 -11.85 0.40 -5.62
N ILE A 197 -11.95 1.60 -6.21
CA ILE A 197 -11.97 1.79 -7.67
C ILE A 197 -10.67 1.28 -8.31
N ILE A 198 -9.53 1.55 -7.69
CA ILE A 198 -8.22 1.08 -8.17
C ILE A 198 -8.11 -0.44 -8.05
N ILE A 199 -8.50 -1.01 -6.90
CA ILE A 199 -8.51 -2.47 -6.66
C ILE A 199 -9.40 -3.18 -7.70
N ASP A 200 -10.58 -2.64 -7.99
CA ASP A 200 -11.47 -3.18 -9.04
C ASP A 200 -10.82 -3.11 -10.44
N ALA A 201 -10.11 -2.01 -10.74
CA ALA A 201 -9.38 -1.88 -12.00
C ALA A 201 -8.22 -2.89 -12.11
N ILE A 202 -7.50 -3.15 -11.01
CA ILE A 202 -6.45 -4.18 -10.95
C ILE A 202 -7.06 -5.56 -11.23
N TYR A 203 -8.17 -5.94 -10.59
CA TYR A 203 -8.85 -7.20 -10.89
C TYR A 203 -9.38 -7.29 -12.33
N LYS A 204 -9.86 -6.17 -12.89
CA LYS A 204 -10.26 -6.10 -14.30
C LYS A 204 -9.06 -6.31 -15.23
N ALA A 205 -7.88 -5.76 -14.88
CA ALA A 205 -6.66 -5.94 -15.64
C ALA A 205 -6.20 -7.41 -15.67
N VAL A 206 -6.29 -8.13 -14.54
CA VAL A 206 -6.04 -9.57 -14.48
C VAL A 206 -6.94 -10.32 -15.44
N LYS A 207 -8.25 -10.05 -15.43
CA LYS A 207 -9.23 -10.72 -16.31
C LYS A 207 -8.99 -10.39 -17.78
N LYS A 208 -8.69 -9.14 -18.09
CA LYS A 208 -8.44 -8.65 -19.44
C LYS A 208 -7.09 -9.10 -19.99
N ARG A 209 -6.12 -9.45 -19.13
CA ARG A 209 -4.71 -9.70 -19.44
C ARG A 209 -4.05 -8.52 -20.15
N GLY A 210 -4.30 -7.32 -19.68
CA GLY A 210 -3.79 -6.09 -20.26
C GLY A 210 -4.25 -4.85 -19.51
N SER A 211 -3.81 -3.70 -20.00
CA SER A 211 -4.05 -2.41 -19.34
C SER A 211 -5.54 -2.05 -19.28
N VAL A 212 -5.96 -1.49 -18.17
CA VAL A 212 -7.32 -0.98 -17.90
C VAL A 212 -7.22 0.47 -17.44
N LYS A 213 -7.96 1.37 -18.08
CA LYS A 213 -8.09 2.76 -17.63
C LYS A 213 -8.90 2.84 -16.35
N ILE A 214 -8.43 3.62 -15.40
CA ILE A 214 -9.12 3.90 -14.14
C ILE A 214 -9.97 5.15 -14.34
N LYS A 215 -11.24 5.09 -13.94
CA LYS A 215 -12.18 6.22 -14.02
C LYS A 215 -12.71 6.49 -12.62
N TYR A 216 -12.42 7.66 -12.10
CA TYR A 216 -13.02 8.19 -10.88
C TYR A 216 -14.29 8.93 -11.26
N LYS A 217 -15.41 8.53 -10.67
CA LYS A 217 -16.71 9.21 -10.89
C LYS A 217 -16.95 10.24 -9.81
#